data_c971f02f7b54d3bd077250c0e752c12a
#
_entry.id   c971f02f7b54d3bd077250c0e752c12a
#
_cell.length_a   1.000
_cell.length_b   1.000
_cell.length_c   1.000
_cell.angle_alpha   90.00
_cell.angle_beta   90.00
_cell.angle_gamma   90.00
#
_symmetry.space_group_name_H-M   'P 1'
#
loop_
_entity.id
_entity.type
_entity.pdbx_description
1 polymer ?
#
loop_
_entity_poly.entity_id
_entity_poly.type
_entity_poly.pdbx_seq_one_letter_code
_entity_poly.pdbx_strand_id
1 'polypeptide(L)'
;MRIAVVAPLMESVPPKLYGGTERVASYLTEELVRRGHDVTLFASGDSVTRARLRAVVPQGLRLDPECRDPLAYHVMMLDDVLQAAREFDVIHFHIDYLPFPSVRKLAAPSVTTLHGRLDGAETVRVLRRFSHVPLVSISNAQRAPVPEANWVRTIHHGLPAGLHAFRPKPDGYLAFLGRITPDKRPDRAISIARQAGLPLRIAAKVDRVDEAYFEERIRPLLVGPGVEFIGEISEAEKGAFLGGALGLLFPIDWPEPFGLVMIEAMACGTPVVGYRCGSVPEVVTDGSTGFIVDDEAGAIAAVHRLETIDRRRCRERFEQHFTAERMADEYVSLYGRVGGVRIETAA
;
A
#
# COMPACT_ATOMS: atom_id res chain seq x y z
N MET A 1 -5.74 -21.63 12.32
CA MET A 1 -6.58 -21.69 11.10
C MET A 1 -5.71 -22.04 9.90
N ARG A 2 -6.28 -22.73 8.92
CA ARG A 2 -5.70 -22.96 7.60
C ARG A 2 -6.16 -21.82 6.68
N ILE A 3 -5.24 -20.99 6.23
CA ILE A 3 -5.55 -19.74 5.53
C ILE A 3 -4.91 -19.77 4.16
N ALA A 4 -5.69 -19.53 3.09
CA ALA A 4 -5.15 -19.23 1.78
C ALA A 4 -5.03 -17.71 1.61
N VAL A 5 -3.85 -17.21 1.27
CA VAL A 5 -3.62 -15.84 0.83
C VAL A 5 -3.34 -15.88 -0.68
N VAL A 6 -4.16 -15.16 -1.46
CA VAL A 6 -4.08 -15.16 -2.92
C VAL A 6 -3.62 -13.77 -3.37
N ALA A 7 -2.35 -13.66 -3.75
CA ALA A 7 -1.73 -12.41 -4.19
C ALA A 7 -1.74 -12.27 -5.72
N PRO A 8 -1.59 -11.04 -6.25
CA PRO A 8 -1.37 -10.86 -7.68
C PRO A 8 -0.10 -11.55 -8.16
N LEU A 9 -0.08 -12.00 -9.42
CA LEU A 9 1.07 -12.64 -10.04
C LEU A 9 2.01 -11.63 -10.73
N MET A 10 1.72 -10.32 -10.62
CA MET A 10 2.48 -9.29 -11.33
C MET A 10 3.91 -9.12 -10.82
N GLU A 11 4.10 -9.25 -9.52
CA GLU A 11 5.41 -9.18 -8.85
C GLU A 11 5.57 -10.39 -7.92
N SER A 12 6.80 -10.65 -7.44
CA SER A 12 7.03 -11.58 -6.33
C SER A 12 6.44 -11.05 -5.02
N VAL A 13 6.27 -11.93 -4.04
CA VAL A 13 5.82 -11.60 -2.69
C VAL A 13 6.93 -11.92 -1.68
N PRO A 14 7.65 -10.91 -1.09
CA PRO A 14 7.53 -9.48 -1.36
C PRO A 14 8.06 -9.07 -2.74
N PRO A 15 7.66 -7.92 -3.29
CA PRO A 15 8.19 -7.44 -4.55
C PRO A 15 9.64 -6.98 -4.38
N LYS A 16 10.46 -7.17 -5.43
CA LYS A 16 11.87 -6.78 -5.43
C LYS A 16 12.04 -5.25 -5.36
N LEU A 17 11.17 -4.54 -6.06
CA LEU A 17 11.16 -3.08 -6.13
C LEU A 17 9.77 -2.54 -5.82
N TYR A 18 9.07 -1.97 -6.79
CA TYR A 18 7.71 -1.44 -6.64
C TYR A 18 6.67 -2.56 -6.64
N GLY A 19 5.66 -2.46 -5.75
CA GLY A 19 4.56 -3.43 -5.61
C GLY A 19 3.87 -3.29 -4.26
N GLY A 20 2.88 -2.39 -4.16
CA GLY A 20 2.23 -2.09 -2.87
C GLY A 20 1.38 -3.24 -2.36
N THR A 21 0.60 -3.87 -3.23
CA THR A 21 -0.30 -4.98 -2.89
C THR A 21 0.47 -6.20 -2.44
N GLU A 22 1.48 -6.60 -3.23
CA GLU A 22 2.32 -7.77 -2.93
C GLU A 22 3.12 -7.58 -1.64
N ARG A 23 3.55 -6.34 -1.37
CA ARG A 23 4.25 -5.98 -0.14
C ARG A 23 3.36 -6.16 1.09
N VAL A 24 2.13 -5.66 1.03
CA VAL A 24 1.16 -5.82 2.13
C VAL A 24 0.75 -7.29 2.29
N ALA A 25 0.54 -8.01 1.19
CA ALA A 25 0.25 -9.44 1.21
C ALA A 25 1.39 -10.23 1.88
N SER A 26 2.65 -9.87 1.59
CA SER A 26 3.82 -10.44 2.26
C SER A 26 3.79 -10.19 3.76
N TYR A 27 3.65 -8.93 4.20
CA TYR A 27 3.64 -8.60 5.62
C TYR A 27 2.53 -9.31 6.39
N LEU A 28 1.33 -9.37 5.80
CA LEU A 28 0.22 -10.10 6.39
C LEU A 28 0.51 -11.60 6.47
N THR A 29 0.99 -12.20 5.39
CA THR A 29 1.32 -13.64 5.32
C THR A 29 2.34 -14.03 6.38
N GLU A 30 3.45 -13.30 6.47
CA GLU A 30 4.52 -13.56 7.42
C GLU A 30 4.06 -13.41 8.87
N GLU A 31 3.21 -12.43 9.14
CA GLU A 31 2.66 -12.20 10.47
C GLU A 31 1.65 -13.29 10.87
N LEU A 32 0.83 -13.76 9.94
CA LEU A 32 -0.08 -14.89 10.16
C LEU A 32 0.70 -16.20 10.46
N VAL A 33 1.79 -16.46 9.72
CA VAL A 33 2.68 -17.60 10.02
C VAL A 33 3.33 -17.46 11.39
N ARG A 34 3.83 -16.25 11.74
CA ARG A 34 4.44 -15.98 13.05
C ARG A 34 3.48 -16.27 14.21
N ARG A 35 2.17 -16.08 13.99
CA ARG A 35 1.10 -16.38 14.96
C ARG A 35 0.68 -17.85 14.99
N GLY A 36 1.34 -18.71 14.22
CA GLY A 36 1.09 -20.17 14.23
C GLY A 36 -0.10 -20.58 13.36
N HIS A 37 -0.56 -19.75 12.43
CA HIS A 37 -1.53 -20.18 11.44
C HIS A 37 -0.86 -21.03 10.33
N ASP A 38 -1.58 -22.03 9.80
CA ASP A 38 -1.18 -22.80 8.62
C ASP A 38 -1.54 -22.00 7.37
N VAL A 39 -0.58 -21.29 6.81
CA VAL A 39 -0.79 -20.37 5.69
C VAL A 39 -0.25 -20.95 4.40
N THR A 40 -1.07 -20.91 3.35
CA THR A 40 -0.66 -21.18 1.98
C THR A 40 -0.76 -19.88 1.18
N LEU A 41 0.35 -19.47 0.59
CA LEU A 41 0.44 -18.31 -0.30
C LEU A 41 0.36 -18.77 -1.75
N PHE A 42 -0.64 -18.29 -2.50
CA PHE A 42 -0.72 -18.40 -3.95
C PHE A 42 -0.09 -17.15 -4.57
N ALA A 43 1.05 -17.30 -5.22
CA ALA A 43 1.84 -16.20 -5.79
C ALA A 43 2.77 -16.72 -6.89
N SER A 44 3.68 -15.87 -7.40
CA SER A 44 4.74 -16.29 -8.32
C SER A 44 5.82 -17.11 -7.59
N GLY A 45 6.52 -17.97 -8.34
CA GLY A 45 7.50 -18.94 -7.80
C GLY A 45 8.78 -18.31 -7.27
N ASP A 46 9.09 -17.07 -7.64
CA ASP A 46 10.21 -16.29 -7.11
C ASP A 46 9.86 -15.54 -5.82
N SER A 47 8.68 -15.79 -5.24
CA SER A 47 8.26 -15.25 -3.95
C SER A 47 9.04 -15.89 -2.80
N VAL A 48 9.29 -15.11 -1.75
CA VAL A 48 10.02 -15.53 -0.54
C VAL A 48 9.11 -15.45 0.66
N THR A 49 8.77 -16.59 1.25
CA THR A 49 7.83 -16.66 2.38
C THR A 49 8.10 -17.86 3.26
N ARG A 50 7.72 -17.78 4.55
CA ARG A 50 7.67 -18.92 5.47
C ARG A 50 6.37 -19.71 5.37
N ALA A 51 5.36 -19.18 4.66
CA ALA A 51 4.14 -19.92 4.35
C ALA A 51 4.43 -21.02 3.31
N ARG A 52 3.48 -21.95 3.13
CA ARG A 52 3.53 -22.87 2.01
C ARG A 52 3.27 -22.10 0.71
N LEU A 53 4.26 -22.07 -0.20
CA LEU A 53 4.09 -21.41 -1.51
C LEU A 53 3.44 -22.38 -2.50
N ARG A 54 2.36 -21.93 -3.15
CA ARG A 54 1.77 -22.54 -4.34
C ARG A 54 1.94 -21.60 -5.53
N ALA A 55 2.88 -21.92 -6.40
CA ALA A 55 3.24 -21.09 -7.55
C ALA A 55 2.58 -21.60 -8.83
N VAL A 56 1.95 -20.70 -9.57
CA VAL A 56 1.37 -20.98 -10.90
C VAL A 56 2.33 -20.59 -12.01
N VAL A 57 3.19 -19.60 -11.75
CA VAL A 57 4.20 -19.06 -12.67
C VAL A 57 5.57 -19.08 -12.00
N PRO A 58 6.68 -19.24 -12.74
CA PRO A 58 8.01 -19.34 -12.16
C PRO A 58 8.49 -18.02 -11.55
N GLN A 59 8.04 -16.87 -12.05
CA GLN A 59 8.43 -15.52 -11.60
C GLN A 59 7.31 -14.51 -11.79
N GLY A 60 7.46 -13.33 -11.18
CA GLY A 60 6.52 -12.24 -11.35
C GLY A 60 6.34 -11.85 -12.82
N LEU A 61 5.08 -11.76 -13.29
CA LEU A 61 4.73 -11.61 -14.70
C LEU A 61 5.20 -10.28 -15.30
N ARG A 62 5.39 -9.24 -14.48
CA ARG A 62 5.93 -7.95 -14.96
C ARG A 62 7.39 -8.07 -15.40
N LEU A 63 8.12 -9.00 -14.82
CA LEU A 63 9.53 -9.27 -15.12
C LEU A 63 9.72 -10.36 -16.20
N ASP A 64 8.61 -10.96 -16.66
CA ASP A 64 8.64 -11.98 -17.70
C ASP A 64 8.44 -11.34 -19.09
N PRO A 65 9.50 -11.27 -19.92
CA PRO A 65 9.41 -10.68 -21.26
C PRO A 65 8.52 -11.50 -22.22
N GLU A 66 8.26 -12.77 -21.91
CA GLU A 66 7.42 -13.65 -22.73
C GLU A 66 5.93 -13.55 -22.35
N CYS A 67 5.61 -12.99 -21.19
CA CYS A 67 4.23 -12.82 -20.76
C CYS A 67 3.49 -11.79 -21.64
N ARG A 68 2.49 -12.26 -22.39
CA ARG A 68 1.64 -11.42 -23.26
C ARG A 68 0.26 -11.17 -22.64
N ASP A 69 -0.22 -12.11 -21.86
CA ASP A 69 -1.56 -12.06 -21.24
C ASP A 69 -1.48 -12.49 -19.76
N PRO A 70 -1.20 -11.55 -18.85
CA PRO A 70 -1.19 -11.84 -17.41
C PRO A 70 -2.53 -12.38 -16.88
N LEU A 71 -3.66 -12.03 -17.52
CA LEU A 71 -4.98 -12.47 -17.08
C LEU A 71 -5.13 -13.98 -17.19
N ALA A 72 -4.58 -14.61 -18.22
CA ALA A 72 -4.64 -16.06 -18.41
C ALA A 72 -4.04 -16.81 -17.21
N TYR A 73 -2.91 -16.37 -16.71
CA TYR A 73 -2.26 -16.96 -15.53
C TYR A 73 -3.08 -16.74 -14.24
N HIS A 74 -3.71 -15.58 -14.07
CA HIS A 74 -4.61 -15.36 -12.93
C HIS A 74 -5.85 -16.26 -13.00
N VAL A 75 -6.37 -16.55 -14.19
CA VAL A 75 -7.48 -17.52 -14.36
C VAL A 75 -7.04 -18.92 -13.95
N MET A 76 -5.84 -19.37 -14.34
CA MET A 76 -5.27 -20.65 -13.92
C MET A 76 -5.09 -20.71 -12.40
N MET A 77 -4.53 -19.66 -11.79
CA MET A 77 -4.40 -19.58 -10.33
C MET A 77 -5.75 -19.66 -9.61
N LEU A 78 -6.78 -19.00 -10.15
CA LEU A 78 -8.13 -19.08 -9.57
C LEU A 78 -8.70 -20.50 -9.65
N ASP A 79 -8.46 -21.25 -10.70
CA ASP A 79 -8.86 -22.65 -10.81
C ASP A 79 -8.15 -23.50 -9.74
N ASP A 80 -6.85 -23.35 -9.57
CA ASP A 80 -6.08 -24.03 -8.50
C ASP A 80 -6.63 -23.72 -7.10
N VAL A 81 -6.98 -22.45 -6.84
CA VAL A 81 -7.59 -22.03 -5.57
C VAL A 81 -8.97 -22.68 -5.37
N LEU A 82 -9.80 -22.73 -6.43
CA LEU A 82 -11.12 -23.35 -6.38
C LEU A 82 -11.05 -24.86 -6.08
N GLN A 83 -10.11 -25.56 -6.73
CA GLN A 83 -9.88 -26.99 -6.51
C GLN A 83 -9.42 -27.28 -5.08
N ALA A 84 -8.54 -26.43 -4.53
CA ALA A 84 -7.98 -26.57 -3.20
C ALA A 84 -8.88 -25.99 -2.08
N ALA A 85 -10.01 -25.36 -2.40
CA ALA A 85 -10.79 -24.56 -1.44
C ALA A 85 -11.16 -25.30 -0.14
N ARG A 86 -11.41 -26.63 -0.20
CA ARG A 86 -11.71 -27.46 0.99
C ARG A 86 -10.55 -27.64 1.97
N GLU A 87 -9.34 -27.32 1.55
CA GLU A 87 -8.17 -27.40 2.42
C GLU A 87 -8.12 -26.25 3.43
N PHE A 88 -8.89 -25.16 3.21
CA PHE A 88 -8.79 -23.92 3.97
C PHE A 88 -10.03 -23.64 4.82
N ASP A 89 -9.80 -22.99 5.94
CA ASP A 89 -10.84 -22.44 6.82
C ASP A 89 -11.32 -21.08 6.31
N VAL A 90 -10.44 -20.34 5.58
CA VAL A 90 -10.74 -19.07 4.93
C VAL A 90 -9.80 -18.84 3.74
N ILE A 91 -10.31 -18.17 2.69
CA ILE A 91 -9.54 -17.74 1.52
C ILE A 91 -9.57 -16.22 1.46
N HIS A 92 -8.40 -15.59 1.47
CA HIS A 92 -8.24 -14.14 1.38
C HIS A 92 -7.65 -13.73 0.04
N PHE A 93 -8.44 -13.03 -0.76
CA PHE A 93 -8.04 -12.55 -2.08
C PHE A 93 -7.51 -11.11 -2.02
N HIS A 94 -6.39 -10.87 -2.75
CA HIS A 94 -5.81 -9.55 -3.01
C HIS A 94 -5.75 -9.23 -4.51
N ILE A 95 -6.59 -9.86 -5.32
CA ILE A 95 -6.61 -9.80 -6.78
C ILE A 95 -7.86 -9.11 -7.32
N ASP A 96 -8.27 -8.04 -6.64
CA ASP A 96 -9.43 -7.22 -6.97
C ASP A 96 -10.70 -8.05 -7.17
N TYR A 97 -11.45 -7.81 -8.24
CA TYR A 97 -12.73 -8.46 -8.51
C TYR A 97 -12.62 -9.76 -9.32
N LEU A 98 -11.42 -10.22 -9.64
CA LEU A 98 -11.23 -11.46 -10.44
C LEU A 98 -11.92 -12.69 -9.83
N PRO A 99 -11.93 -12.92 -8.49
CA PRO A 99 -12.58 -14.09 -7.91
C PRO A 99 -14.11 -13.99 -7.83
N PHE A 100 -14.71 -12.81 -8.00
CA PHE A 100 -16.12 -12.56 -7.68
C PHE A 100 -17.12 -13.51 -8.37
N PRO A 101 -16.97 -13.85 -9.66
CA PRO A 101 -17.87 -14.81 -10.31
C PRO A 101 -17.84 -16.20 -9.69
N SER A 102 -16.75 -16.55 -9.01
CA SER A 102 -16.50 -17.88 -8.44
C SER A 102 -16.78 -17.98 -6.95
N VAL A 103 -16.86 -16.85 -6.23
CA VAL A 103 -16.99 -16.83 -4.75
C VAL A 103 -18.14 -17.69 -4.23
N ARG A 104 -19.30 -17.70 -4.91
CA ARG A 104 -20.45 -18.52 -4.50
C ARG A 104 -20.23 -20.02 -4.64
N LYS A 105 -19.23 -20.45 -5.42
CA LYS A 105 -18.90 -21.86 -5.67
C LYS A 105 -17.77 -22.35 -4.76
N LEU A 106 -17.14 -21.45 -4.01
CA LEU A 106 -16.08 -21.82 -3.08
C LEU A 106 -16.61 -22.71 -1.97
N ALA A 107 -15.88 -23.77 -1.66
CA ALA A 107 -16.18 -24.67 -0.54
C ALA A 107 -15.74 -24.10 0.81
N ALA A 108 -15.01 -22.99 0.83
CA ALA A 108 -14.58 -22.28 2.02
C ALA A 108 -15.07 -20.83 1.99
N PRO A 109 -15.28 -20.20 3.17
CA PRO A 109 -15.55 -18.77 3.27
C PRO A 109 -14.41 -17.96 2.66
N SER A 110 -14.75 -16.81 2.07
CA SER A 110 -13.72 -15.93 1.49
C SER A 110 -13.96 -14.47 1.79
N VAL A 111 -12.90 -13.70 1.72
CA VAL A 111 -12.91 -12.24 1.81
C VAL A 111 -11.98 -11.67 0.75
N THR A 112 -12.30 -10.50 0.22
CA THR A 112 -11.42 -9.80 -0.74
C THR A 112 -11.05 -8.44 -0.20
N THR A 113 -9.74 -8.16 -0.11
CA THR A 113 -9.23 -6.80 0.13
C THR A 113 -8.98 -6.12 -1.21
N LEU A 114 -9.60 -4.95 -1.38
CA LEU A 114 -9.39 -4.09 -2.54
C LEU A 114 -8.27 -3.10 -2.24
N HIS A 115 -7.28 -2.99 -3.14
CA HIS A 115 -6.09 -2.14 -2.93
C HIS A 115 -6.09 -0.89 -3.81
N GLY A 116 -6.82 -0.91 -4.92
CA GLY A 116 -6.86 0.15 -5.92
C GLY A 116 -7.96 1.18 -5.71
N ARG A 117 -8.08 2.07 -6.70
CA ARG A 117 -9.20 3.02 -6.83
C ARG A 117 -10.50 2.28 -7.12
N LEU A 118 -11.60 2.83 -6.62
CA LEU A 118 -12.93 2.26 -6.80
C LEU A 118 -13.92 3.21 -7.49
N ASP A 119 -13.45 4.39 -7.92
CA ASP A 119 -14.24 5.43 -8.57
C ASP A 119 -14.40 5.27 -10.10
N GLY A 120 -13.74 4.26 -10.70
CA GLY A 120 -13.94 3.90 -12.09
C GLY A 120 -15.34 3.35 -12.35
N ALA A 121 -15.99 3.79 -13.45
CA ALA A 121 -17.37 3.42 -13.76
C ALA A 121 -17.56 1.89 -13.87
N GLU A 122 -16.60 1.17 -14.45
CA GLU A 122 -16.61 -0.29 -14.58
C GLU A 122 -16.48 -0.96 -13.21
N THR A 123 -15.57 -0.49 -12.37
CA THR A 123 -15.36 -1.00 -11.01
C THR A 123 -16.63 -0.83 -10.18
N VAL A 124 -17.25 0.33 -10.20
CA VAL A 124 -18.52 0.59 -9.52
C VAL A 124 -19.62 -0.40 -9.97
N ARG A 125 -19.72 -0.64 -11.28
CA ARG A 125 -20.70 -1.61 -11.83
C ARG A 125 -20.44 -3.04 -11.37
N VAL A 126 -19.15 -3.45 -11.34
CA VAL A 126 -18.75 -4.77 -10.84
C VAL A 126 -19.11 -4.92 -9.36
N LEU A 127 -18.74 -3.96 -8.52
CA LEU A 127 -19.02 -4.01 -7.08
C LEU A 127 -20.52 -4.06 -6.78
N ARG A 128 -21.34 -3.30 -7.50
CA ARG A 128 -22.80 -3.35 -7.41
C ARG A 128 -23.38 -4.71 -7.87
N ARG A 129 -22.85 -5.26 -8.96
CA ARG A 129 -23.27 -6.57 -9.49
C ARG A 129 -22.99 -7.70 -8.52
N PHE A 130 -21.88 -7.64 -7.82
CA PHE A 130 -21.40 -8.65 -6.87
C PHE A 130 -21.56 -8.21 -5.40
N SER A 131 -22.69 -7.55 -5.09
CA SER A 131 -22.98 -7.02 -3.75
C SER A 131 -23.03 -8.04 -2.61
N HIS A 132 -22.94 -9.33 -2.91
CA HIS A 132 -22.88 -10.42 -1.93
C HIS A 132 -21.44 -10.76 -1.50
N VAL A 133 -20.41 -10.28 -2.22
CA VAL A 133 -19.01 -10.61 -1.93
C VAL A 133 -18.54 -9.82 -0.71
N PRO A 134 -18.00 -10.47 0.34
CA PRO A 134 -17.44 -9.78 1.50
C PRO A 134 -16.17 -9.03 1.13
N LEU A 135 -16.17 -7.71 1.32
CA LEU A 135 -15.08 -6.82 0.94
C LEU A 135 -14.44 -6.15 2.14
N VAL A 136 -13.13 -6.02 2.09
CA VAL A 136 -12.35 -5.18 3.01
C VAL A 136 -11.81 -3.99 2.24
N SER A 137 -12.05 -2.79 2.76
CA SER A 137 -11.41 -1.57 2.30
C SER A 137 -10.16 -1.29 3.12
N ILE A 138 -9.23 -0.56 2.53
CA ILE A 138 -7.97 -0.16 3.19
C ILE A 138 -8.02 1.26 3.76
N SER A 139 -9.10 1.99 3.50
CA SER A 139 -9.45 3.24 4.16
C SER A 139 -10.96 3.47 4.05
N ASN A 140 -11.51 4.39 4.83
CA ASN A 140 -12.90 4.82 4.68
C ASN A 140 -13.09 5.65 3.41
N ALA A 141 -12.11 6.47 3.04
CA ALA A 141 -12.12 7.24 1.81
C ALA A 141 -12.23 6.33 0.56
N GLN A 142 -11.58 5.17 0.57
CA GLN A 142 -11.67 4.21 -0.54
C GLN A 142 -13.10 3.72 -0.80
N ARG A 143 -13.94 3.63 0.24
CA ARG A 143 -15.33 3.13 0.14
C ARG A 143 -16.29 4.17 -0.45
N ALA A 144 -15.93 5.45 -0.42
CA ALA A 144 -16.84 6.54 -0.75
C ALA A 144 -17.52 6.41 -2.13
N PRO A 145 -16.87 5.93 -3.20
CA PRO A 145 -17.53 5.78 -4.50
C PRO A 145 -18.63 4.70 -4.54
N VAL A 146 -18.57 3.69 -3.66
CA VAL A 146 -19.52 2.56 -3.63
C VAL A 146 -19.84 2.19 -2.19
N PRO A 147 -20.49 3.07 -1.42
CA PRO A 147 -20.76 2.84 0.00
C PRO A 147 -21.71 1.66 0.24
N GLU A 148 -22.53 1.30 -0.74
CA GLU A 148 -23.48 0.19 -0.70
C GLU A 148 -22.89 -1.19 -0.96
N ALA A 149 -21.59 -1.30 -1.33
CA ALA A 149 -20.94 -2.60 -1.48
C ALA A 149 -20.86 -3.32 -0.12
N ASN A 150 -20.69 -4.65 -0.17
CA ASN A 150 -20.67 -5.46 1.06
C ASN A 150 -19.37 -5.32 1.86
N TRP A 151 -19.17 -4.12 2.41
CA TRP A 151 -18.03 -3.79 3.25
C TRP A 151 -18.14 -4.46 4.62
N VAL A 152 -17.40 -5.52 4.84
CA VAL A 152 -17.38 -6.23 6.13
C VAL A 152 -16.45 -5.59 7.14
N ARG A 153 -15.42 -4.86 6.68
CA ARG A 153 -14.51 -4.07 7.51
C ARG A 153 -13.70 -3.07 6.69
N THR A 154 -13.19 -2.03 7.35
CA THR A 154 -12.03 -1.25 6.90
C THR A 154 -10.84 -1.67 7.73
N ILE A 155 -9.74 -2.10 7.09
CA ILE A 155 -8.48 -2.49 7.75
C ILE A 155 -7.35 -1.71 7.09
N HIS A 156 -6.80 -0.75 7.82
CA HIS A 156 -5.65 0.02 7.35
C HIS A 156 -4.43 -0.90 7.19
N HIS A 157 -3.61 -0.62 6.19
CA HIS A 157 -2.35 -1.33 6.02
C HIS A 157 -1.42 -1.16 7.21
N GLY A 158 -0.49 -2.11 7.36
CA GLY A 158 0.53 -2.10 8.37
C GLY A 158 1.87 -2.58 7.84
N LEU A 159 2.95 -2.11 8.44
CA LEU A 159 4.32 -2.52 8.16
C LEU A 159 4.90 -3.26 9.37
N PRO A 160 5.87 -4.17 9.20
CA PRO A 160 6.61 -4.73 10.32
C PRO A 160 7.22 -3.61 11.19
N ALA A 161 7.01 -3.66 12.50
CA ALA A 161 7.40 -2.59 13.41
C ALA A 161 8.91 -2.26 13.35
N GLY A 162 9.74 -3.27 13.04
CA GLY A 162 11.18 -3.15 12.90
C GLY A 162 11.69 -2.85 11.48
N LEU A 163 10.81 -2.67 10.48
CA LEU A 163 11.21 -2.49 9.08
C LEU A 163 12.07 -1.24 8.87
N HIS A 164 11.68 -0.13 9.49
CA HIS A 164 12.38 1.14 9.42
C HIS A 164 12.79 1.62 10.80
N ALA A 165 14.05 2.03 10.92
CA ALA A 165 14.57 2.56 12.16
C ALA A 165 14.10 4.00 12.40
N PHE A 166 13.73 4.32 13.66
CA PHE A 166 13.43 5.68 14.05
C PHE A 166 14.70 6.57 13.96
N ARG A 167 14.56 7.74 13.33
CA ARG A 167 15.63 8.76 13.25
C ARG A 167 15.18 10.06 13.93
N PRO A 168 15.79 10.42 15.07
CA PRO A 168 15.38 11.61 15.83
C PRO A 168 15.78 12.94 15.18
N LYS A 169 16.80 12.92 14.29
CA LYS A 169 17.33 14.13 13.63
C LYS A 169 17.31 13.94 12.12
N PRO A 170 16.76 14.89 11.36
CA PRO A 170 16.81 14.89 9.91
C PRO A 170 18.16 15.41 9.38
N ASP A 171 18.42 15.16 8.09
CA ASP A 171 19.63 15.62 7.37
C ASP A 171 19.39 16.94 6.61
N GLY A 172 18.17 17.50 6.65
CA GLY A 172 17.89 18.85 6.15
C GLY A 172 17.28 18.95 4.75
N TYR A 173 16.67 17.90 4.22
CA TYR A 173 15.97 17.91 2.92
C TYR A 173 14.50 17.49 3.03
N LEU A 174 13.68 17.88 2.07
CA LEU A 174 12.32 17.35 1.86
C LEU A 174 12.39 16.09 0.99
N ALA A 175 11.55 15.11 1.27
CA ALA A 175 11.48 13.88 0.48
C ALA A 175 10.20 13.82 -0.37
N PHE A 176 10.33 13.29 -1.59
CA PHE A 176 9.23 12.75 -2.38
C PHE A 176 9.56 11.29 -2.69
N LEU A 177 8.64 10.37 -2.40
CA LEU A 177 8.81 8.93 -2.69
C LEU A 177 7.56 8.38 -3.35
N GLY A 178 7.71 7.80 -4.57
CA GLY A 178 6.56 7.22 -5.26
C GLY A 178 6.85 6.88 -6.72
N ARG A 179 5.82 7.02 -7.57
CA ARG A 179 5.95 6.96 -9.03
C ARG A 179 5.91 8.38 -9.60
N ILE A 180 6.58 8.58 -10.72
CA ILE A 180 6.39 9.79 -11.51
C ILE A 180 5.12 9.62 -12.32
N THR A 181 4.02 10.16 -11.83
CA THR A 181 2.73 10.17 -12.51
C THR A 181 2.01 11.50 -12.30
N PRO A 182 1.09 11.91 -13.18
CA PRO A 182 0.28 13.13 -12.98
C PRO A 182 -0.47 13.11 -11.63
N ASP A 183 -0.96 11.98 -11.19
CA ASP A 183 -1.71 11.82 -9.95
C ASP A 183 -0.88 12.09 -8.69
N LYS A 184 0.42 11.75 -8.71
CA LYS A 184 1.32 11.92 -7.58
C LYS A 184 1.92 13.33 -7.48
N ARG A 185 1.84 14.12 -8.56
CA ARG A 185 2.23 15.53 -8.60
C ARG A 185 3.66 15.82 -8.12
N PRO A 186 4.70 15.16 -8.70
CA PRO A 186 6.08 15.52 -8.41
C PRO A 186 6.41 16.97 -8.80
N ASP A 187 5.71 17.55 -9.78
CA ASP A 187 5.77 18.95 -10.16
C ASP A 187 5.43 19.89 -8.98
N ARG A 188 4.35 19.60 -8.23
CA ARG A 188 3.99 20.35 -7.02
C ARG A 188 5.05 20.20 -5.93
N ALA A 189 5.58 19.00 -5.72
CA ALA A 189 6.64 18.79 -4.73
C ALA A 189 7.86 19.66 -5.02
N ILE A 190 8.27 19.75 -6.30
CA ILE A 190 9.38 20.60 -6.75
C ILE A 190 9.06 22.08 -6.52
N SER A 191 7.85 22.52 -6.88
CA SER A 191 7.40 23.91 -6.69
C SER A 191 7.40 24.31 -5.23
N ILE A 192 6.80 23.49 -4.35
CA ILE A 192 6.75 23.72 -2.89
C ILE A 192 8.16 23.83 -2.32
N ALA A 193 9.04 22.89 -2.62
CA ALA A 193 10.40 22.88 -2.09
C ALA A 193 11.21 24.13 -2.50
N ARG A 194 11.10 24.52 -3.78
CA ARG A 194 11.77 25.72 -4.30
C ARG A 194 11.27 27.00 -3.63
N GLN A 195 9.97 27.16 -3.52
CA GLN A 195 9.37 28.33 -2.89
C GLN A 195 9.65 28.38 -1.37
N ALA A 196 9.74 27.21 -0.73
CA ALA A 196 10.17 27.11 0.66
C ALA A 196 11.68 27.29 0.86
N GLY A 197 12.49 27.32 -0.21
CA GLY A 197 13.95 27.45 -0.14
C GLY A 197 14.66 26.25 0.48
N LEU A 198 14.08 25.05 0.39
CA LEU A 198 14.63 23.82 0.96
C LEU A 198 15.01 22.80 -0.13
N PRO A 199 16.09 22.03 0.09
CA PRO A 199 16.44 20.92 -0.81
C PRO A 199 15.32 19.87 -0.89
N LEU A 200 15.09 19.34 -2.08
CA LEU A 200 14.17 18.22 -2.33
C LEU A 200 14.94 17.04 -2.92
N ARG A 201 14.77 15.87 -2.32
CA ARG A 201 15.19 14.60 -2.90
C ARG A 201 13.99 13.81 -3.39
N ILE A 202 14.05 13.37 -4.63
CA ILE A 202 12.99 12.61 -5.29
C ILE A 202 13.50 11.19 -5.54
N ALA A 203 12.95 10.23 -4.81
CA ALA A 203 13.12 8.81 -5.06
C ALA A 203 11.88 8.29 -5.79
N ALA A 204 12.00 8.01 -7.09
CA ALA A 204 10.81 7.68 -7.86
C ALA A 204 11.10 6.79 -9.05
N LYS A 205 10.14 5.85 -9.28
CA LYS A 205 10.09 5.06 -10.50
C LYS A 205 9.41 5.85 -11.62
N VAL A 206 9.96 5.74 -12.82
CA VAL A 206 9.30 6.16 -14.07
C VAL A 206 8.84 4.90 -14.78
N ASP A 207 7.53 4.66 -14.81
CA ASP A 207 6.97 3.57 -15.58
C ASP A 207 6.93 3.93 -17.07
N ARG A 208 7.06 2.94 -17.95
CA ARG A 208 7.09 3.15 -19.42
C ARG A 208 5.89 3.95 -19.94
N VAL A 209 4.74 3.78 -19.31
CA VAL A 209 3.51 4.52 -19.66
C VAL A 209 3.57 6.00 -19.27
N ASP A 210 4.42 6.36 -18.32
CA ASP A 210 4.58 7.73 -17.80
C ASP A 210 5.87 8.41 -18.30
N GLU A 211 6.63 7.75 -19.20
CA GLU A 211 7.91 8.25 -19.71
C GLU A 211 7.75 9.61 -20.42
N ALA A 212 6.72 9.76 -21.26
CA ALA A 212 6.42 11.03 -21.93
C ALA A 212 6.14 12.16 -20.91
N TYR A 213 5.34 11.86 -19.87
CA TYR A 213 5.08 12.83 -18.79
C TYR A 213 6.38 13.22 -18.05
N PHE A 214 7.24 12.25 -17.77
CA PHE A 214 8.52 12.51 -17.13
C PHE A 214 9.41 13.43 -18.00
N GLU A 215 9.59 13.07 -19.28
CA GLU A 215 10.47 13.83 -20.19
C GLU A 215 9.97 15.27 -20.45
N GLU A 216 8.67 15.42 -20.69
CA GLU A 216 8.09 16.70 -21.09
C GLU A 216 7.78 17.63 -19.91
N ARG A 217 7.39 17.07 -18.76
CA ARG A 217 6.88 17.87 -17.65
C ARG A 217 7.79 17.90 -16.43
N ILE A 218 8.47 16.81 -16.11
CA ILE A 218 9.24 16.69 -14.88
C ILE A 218 10.73 16.95 -15.11
N ARG A 219 11.33 16.34 -16.13
CA ARG A 219 12.77 16.52 -16.43
C ARG A 219 13.18 17.99 -16.54
N PRO A 220 12.45 18.88 -17.21
CA PRO A 220 12.79 20.30 -17.23
C PRO A 220 12.80 20.96 -15.85
N LEU A 221 11.97 20.48 -14.93
CA LEU A 221 11.90 20.98 -13.56
C LEU A 221 13.05 20.47 -12.67
N LEU A 222 13.79 19.45 -13.08
CA LEU A 222 14.94 18.95 -12.33
C LEU A 222 16.20 19.78 -12.54
N VAL A 223 16.20 20.68 -13.53
CA VAL A 223 17.33 21.54 -13.84
C VAL A 223 17.45 22.66 -12.79
N GLY A 224 18.67 22.87 -12.29
CA GLY A 224 18.94 23.90 -11.30
C GLY A 224 19.20 23.37 -9.88
N PRO A 225 19.57 24.23 -8.95
CA PRO A 225 19.92 23.82 -7.60
C PRO A 225 18.71 23.40 -6.78
N GLY A 226 18.97 22.60 -5.75
CA GLY A 226 18.00 22.29 -4.70
C GLY A 226 17.06 21.11 -5.01
N VAL A 227 17.11 20.48 -6.18
CA VAL A 227 16.32 19.27 -6.50
C VAL A 227 17.25 18.17 -6.98
N GLU A 228 17.19 17.02 -6.30
CA GLU A 228 17.95 15.82 -6.62
C GLU A 228 16.99 14.68 -6.99
N PHE A 229 17.05 14.18 -8.23
CA PHE A 229 16.35 12.98 -8.65
C PHE A 229 17.29 11.78 -8.56
N ILE A 230 17.00 10.86 -7.63
CA ILE A 230 17.88 9.72 -7.34
C ILE A 230 17.40 8.41 -7.99
N GLY A 231 16.27 8.44 -8.71
CA GLY A 231 15.70 7.24 -9.34
C GLY A 231 14.94 6.36 -8.35
N GLU A 232 14.74 5.10 -8.72
CA GLU A 232 14.07 4.11 -7.88
C GLU A 232 15.02 3.59 -6.79
N ILE A 233 14.53 3.49 -5.55
CA ILE A 233 15.28 2.96 -4.41
C ILE A 233 14.68 1.64 -3.92
N SER A 234 15.53 0.78 -3.40
CA SER A 234 15.14 -0.48 -2.78
C SER A 234 14.48 -0.29 -1.41
N GLU A 235 13.80 -1.33 -0.89
CA GLU A 235 13.22 -1.31 0.46
C GLU A 235 14.25 -1.01 1.55
N ALA A 236 15.48 -1.52 1.39
CA ALA A 236 16.56 -1.31 2.37
C ALA A 236 17.02 0.16 2.44
N GLU A 237 16.91 0.90 1.34
CA GLU A 237 17.31 2.30 1.26
C GLU A 237 16.24 3.27 1.76
N LYS A 238 14.96 2.86 1.74
CA LYS A 238 13.82 3.73 2.12
C LYS A 238 13.97 4.29 3.55
N GLY A 239 14.40 3.44 4.50
CA GLY A 239 14.55 3.86 5.90
C GLY A 239 15.53 5.01 6.09
N ALA A 240 16.68 4.96 5.40
CA ALA A 240 17.66 6.04 5.42
C ALA A 240 17.13 7.28 4.69
N PHE A 241 16.52 7.10 3.52
CA PHE A 241 15.97 8.17 2.70
C PHE A 241 14.84 8.92 3.41
N LEU A 242 13.84 8.22 3.92
CA LEU A 242 12.72 8.85 4.62
C LEU A 242 13.14 9.41 5.98
N GLY A 243 13.94 8.65 6.75
CA GLY A 243 14.39 9.06 8.07
C GLY A 243 15.29 10.31 8.06
N GLY A 244 16.05 10.53 6.98
CA GLY A 244 16.86 11.75 6.79
C GLY A 244 16.04 12.97 6.38
N ALA A 245 14.81 12.83 5.95
CA ALA A 245 14.01 13.94 5.52
C ALA A 245 13.49 14.80 6.68
N LEU A 246 13.40 16.11 6.46
CA LEU A 246 12.66 17.07 7.32
C LEU A 246 11.16 16.73 7.31
N GLY A 247 10.63 16.37 6.16
CA GLY A 247 9.26 15.94 5.95
C GLY A 247 9.08 15.28 4.60
N LEU A 248 8.05 14.43 4.50
CA LEU A 248 7.58 13.85 3.25
C LEU A 248 6.58 14.81 2.60
N LEU A 249 6.82 15.20 1.35
CA LEU A 249 5.82 15.89 0.53
C LEU A 249 4.92 14.86 -0.16
N PHE A 250 3.62 14.98 0.07
CA PHE A 250 2.60 14.10 -0.50
C PHE A 250 1.48 14.94 -1.16
N PRO A 251 1.81 15.71 -2.24
CA PRO A 251 0.93 16.71 -2.84
C PRO A 251 0.00 16.13 -3.90
N ILE A 252 -0.53 14.95 -3.64
CA ILE A 252 -1.36 14.16 -4.56
C ILE A 252 -2.59 14.90 -5.06
N ASP A 253 -3.06 14.52 -6.26
CA ASP A 253 -4.23 15.11 -6.93
C ASP A 253 -5.28 14.04 -7.28
N TRP A 254 -5.40 13.00 -6.45
CA TRP A 254 -6.32 11.90 -6.65
C TRP A 254 -6.71 11.26 -5.32
N PRO A 255 -7.88 10.60 -5.23
CA PRO A 255 -8.33 9.96 -3.99
C PRO A 255 -7.47 8.71 -3.69
N GLU A 256 -6.29 8.93 -3.13
CA GLU A 256 -5.35 7.88 -2.75
C GLU A 256 -6.04 6.87 -1.83
N PRO A 257 -6.06 5.58 -2.18
CA PRO A 257 -6.71 4.57 -1.34
C PRO A 257 -6.09 4.42 0.05
N PHE A 258 -4.73 4.50 0.15
CA PHE A 258 -4.05 4.43 1.46
C PHE A 258 -2.75 5.24 1.53
N GLY A 259 -1.81 5.03 0.58
CA GLY A 259 -0.53 5.73 0.57
C GLY A 259 0.48 5.19 1.60
N LEU A 260 1.02 3.99 1.36
CA LEU A 260 2.00 3.32 2.24
C LEU A 260 3.17 4.22 2.63
N VAL A 261 3.61 5.09 1.73
CA VAL A 261 4.74 6.00 1.97
C VAL A 261 4.54 6.92 3.18
N MET A 262 3.28 7.27 3.51
CA MET A 262 2.99 8.08 4.69
C MET A 262 3.32 7.33 5.98
N ILE A 263 2.95 6.06 6.07
CA ILE A 263 3.26 5.23 7.24
C ILE A 263 4.71 4.78 7.26
N GLU A 264 5.36 4.62 6.10
CA GLU A 264 6.82 4.42 5.99
C GLU A 264 7.59 5.63 6.55
N ALA A 265 7.17 6.84 6.20
CA ALA A 265 7.74 8.07 6.75
C ALA A 265 7.53 8.17 8.27
N MET A 266 6.31 7.92 8.76
CA MET A 266 6.01 7.93 10.20
C MET A 266 6.82 6.88 10.97
N ALA A 267 7.05 5.70 10.39
CA ALA A 267 7.88 4.66 11.00
C ALA A 267 9.32 5.15 11.24
N CYS A 268 9.84 6.00 10.34
CA CYS A 268 11.13 6.67 10.51
C CYS A 268 11.07 7.88 11.45
N GLY A 269 9.90 8.32 11.88
CA GLY A 269 9.69 9.55 12.63
C GLY A 269 9.54 10.80 11.76
N THR A 270 9.35 10.65 10.46
CA THR A 270 9.28 11.77 9.50
C THR A 270 7.84 12.25 9.35
N PRO A 271 7.57 13.55 9.59
CA PRO A 271 6.23 14.12 9.40
C PRO A 271 5.85 14.21 7.91
N VAL A 272 4.56 14.25 7.65
CA VAL A 272 4.00 14.30 6.29
C VAL A 272 3.33 15.65 6.04
N VAL A 273 3.63 16.29 4.93
CA VAL A 273 2.83 17.41 4.39
C VAL A 273 2.00 16.82 3.23
N GLY A 274 0.73 16.58 3.49
CA GLY A 274 -0.17 15.91 2.56
C GLY A 274 -1.39 16.77 2.19
N TYR A 275 -1.79 16.69 0.92
CA TYR A 275 -3.03 17.33 0.49
C TYR A 275 -4.25 16.58 1.03
N ARG A 276 -5.32 17.31 1.34
CA ARG A 276 -6.60 16.77 1.85
C ARG A 276 -7.30 15.97 0.76
N CYS A 277 -6.78 14.80 0.46
CA CYS A 277 -7.30 13.94 -0.58
C CYS A 277 -7.21 12.47 -0.17
N GLY A 278 -8.23 11.67 -0.53
CA GLY A 278 -8.26 10.24 -0.22
C GLY A 278 -8.07 9.94 1.26
N SER A 279 -7.16 9.01 1.54
CA SER A 279 -6.88 8.52 2.90
C SER A 279 -5.99 9.45 3.74
N VAL A 280 -5.46 10.55 3.21
CA VAL A 280 -4.54 11.45 3.95
C VAL A 280 -5.11 11.85 5.31
N PRO A 281 -6.40 12.28 5.44
CA PRO A 281 -6.98 12.63 6.74
C PRO A 281 -7.18 11.46 7.71
N GLU A 282 -7.12 10.22 7.25
CA GLU A 282 -7.20 9.02 8.10
C GLU A 282 -5.83 8.61 8.65
N VAL A 283 -4.77 8.86 7.87
CA VAL A 283 -3.40 8.47 8.19
C VAL A 283 -2.67 9.55 8.97
N VAL A 284 -2.71 10.79 8.48
CA VAL A 284 -2.02 11.95 9.08
C VAL A 284 -2.91 12.60 10.14
N THR A 285 -2.34 12.87 11.31
CA THR A 285 -2.97 13.69 12.34
C THR A 285 -2.43 15.10 12.25
N ASP A 286 -3.28 16.04 11.78
CA ASP A 286 -2.91 17.43 11.53
C ASP A 286 -2.30 18.10 12.77
N GLY A 287 -1.18 18.78 12.59
CA GLY A 287 -0.42 19.44 13.66
C GLY A 287 0.31 18.50 14.64
N SER A 288 0.19 17.17 14.47
CA SER A 288 0.83 16.19 15.35
C SER A 288 1.80 15.27 14.62
N THR A 289 1.39 14.68 13.49
CA THR A 289 2.25 13.78 12.69
C THR A 289 2.55 14.35 11.30
N GLY A 290 2.13 15.59 11.07
CA GLY A 290 2.30 16.31 9.83
C GLY A 290 1.26 17.40 9.69
N PHE A 291 1.08 17.89 8.47
CA PHE A 291 0.10 18.91 8.14
C PHE A 291 -0.77 18.47 6.97
N ILE A 292 -2.07 18.69 7.08
CA ILE A 292 -3.05 18.45 6.03
C ILE A 292 -3.39 19.79 5.39
N VAL A 293 -3.10 19.93 4.11
CA VAL A 293 -3.21 21.20 3.39
C VAL A 293 -4.14 21.08 2.19
N ASP A 294 -4.67 22.21 1.74
CA ASP A 294 -5.64 22.24 0.63
C ASP A 294 -5.01 22.79 -0.67
N ASP A 295 -3.89 23.53 -0.54
CA ASP A 295 -3.22 24.17 -1.66
C ASP A 295 -1.69 24.28 -1.47
N GLU A 296 -1.02 24.83 -2.46
CA GLU A 296 0.42 24.99 -2.48
C GLU A 296 0.90 26.03 -1.45
N ALA A 297 0.17 27.11 -1.25
CA ALA A 297 0.51 28.12 -0.25
C ALA A 297 0.46 27.55 1.17
N GLY A 298 -0.57 26.76 1.45
CA GLY A 298 -0.70 26.00 2.70
C GLY A 298 0.44 24.99 2.88
N ALA A 299 0.85 24.32 1.81
CA ALA A 299 1.98 23.38 1.85
C ALA A 299 3.31 24.07 2.16
N ILE A 300 3.58 25.23 1.53
CA ILE A 300 4.78 26.04 1.81
C ILE A 300 4.80 26.50 3.28
N ALA A 301 3.68 27.03 3.76
CA ALA A 301 3.55 27.44 5.17
C ALA A 301 3.74 26.24 6.13
N ALA A 302 3.22 25.06 5.78
CA ALA A 302 3.39 23.84 6.55
C ALA A 302 4.86 23.38 6.59
N VAL A 303 5.55 23.45 5.45
CA VAL A 303 6.99 23.10 5.36
C VAL A 303 7.83 23.92 6.33
N HIS A 304 7.60 25.22 6.45
CA HIS A 304 8.29 26.09 7.41
C HIS A 304 7.98 25.80 8.88
N ARG A 305 6.96 25.00 9.14
CA ARG A 305 6.54 24.59 10.49
C ARG A 305 6.90 23.15 10.83
N LEU A 306 7.56 22.40 9.95
CA LEU A 306 7.90 20.99 10.17
C LEU A 306 8.70 20.76 11.44
N GLU A 307 9.56 21.70 11.85
CA GLU A 307 10.35 21.64 13.08
C GLU A 307 9.50 21.62 14.35
N THR A 308 8.24 22.08 14.28
CA THR A 308 7.30 22.05 15.42
C THR A 308 6.71 20.66 15.67
N ILE A 309 6.87 19.73 14.73
CA ILE A 309 6.38 18.36 14.86
C ILE A 309 7.42 17.50 15.59
N ASP A 310 7.01 16.93 16.72
CA ASP A 310 7.84 15.92 17.40
C ASP A 310 7.87 14.62 16.60
N ARG A 311 9.02 14.26 16.08
CA ARG A 311 9.24 13.04 15.30
C ARG A 311 8.87 11.77 16.06
N ARG A 312 8.94 11.77 17.39
CA ARG A 312 8.52 10.65 18.24
C ARG A 312 7.02 10.40 18.10
N ARG A 313 6.19 11.45 18.01
CA ARG A 313 4.75 11.31 17.80
C ARG A 313 4.41 10.66 16.45
N CYS A 314 5.20 10.93 15.41
CA CYS A 314 5.05 10.24 14.15
C CYS A 314 5.30 8.72 14.32
N ARG A 315 6.38 8.36 15.01
CA ARG A 315 6.72 6.97 15.31
C ARG A 315 5.65 6.30 16.19
N GLU A 316 5.22 6.93 17.26
CA GLU A 316 4.17 6.43 18.15
C GLU A 316 2.85 6.20 17.40
N ARG A 317 2.45 7.13 16.52
CA ARG A 317 1.26 6.98 15.68
C ARG A 317 1.37 5.75 14.78
N PHE A 318 2.54 5.53 14.15
CA PHE A 318 2.82 4.33 13.37
C PHE A 318 2.68 3.07 14.22
N GLU A 319 3.34 3.02 15.37
CA GLU A 319 3.33 1.84 16.26
C GLU A 319 1.93 1.49 16.77
N GLN A 320 1.11 2.49 17.07
CA GLN A 320 -0.24 2.29 17.58
C GLN A 320 -1.25 1.88 16.50
N HIS A 321 -1.06 2.32 15.23
CA HIS A 321 -2.12 2.22 14.23
C HIS A 321 -1.73 1.54 12.93
N PHE A 322 -0.43 1.39 12.62
CA PHE A 322 0.00 0.99 11.29
C PHE A 322 1.06 -0.12 11.29
N THR A 323 1.06 -0.96 12.32
CA THR A 323 1.94 -2.13 12.34
C THR A 323 1.31 -3.34 11.65
N ALA A 324 2.13 -4.26 11.13
CA ALA A 324 1.68 -5.51 10.54
C ALA A 324 0.97 -6.38 11.58
N GLU A 325 1.43 -6.33 12.84
CA GLU A 325 0.83 -7.04 13.97
C GLU A 325 -0.63 -6.59 14.18
N ARG A 326 -0.88 -5.27 14.27
CA ARG A 326 -2.25 -4.73 14.40
C ARG A 326 -3.10 -5.11 13.19
N MET A 327 -2.57 -4.99 11.97
CA MET A 327 -3.28 -5.37 10.75
C MET A 327 -3.68 -6.85 10.78
N ALA A 328 -2.76 -7.74 11.16
CA ALA A 328 -3.04 -9.17 11.25
C ALA A 328 -4.07 -9.51 12.34
N ASP A 329 -4.06 -8.82 13.49
CA ASP A 329 -5.09 -8.99 14.56
C ASP A 329 -6.49 -8.72 14.01
N GLU A 330 -6.63 -7.65 13.23
CA GLU A 330 -7.91 -7.29 12.64
C GLU A 330 -8.35 -8.30 11.58
N TYR A 331 -7.43 -8.82 10.75
CA TYR A 331 -7.77 -9.87 9.77
C TYR A 331 -8.10 -11.19 10.47
N VAL A 332 -7.34 -11.63 11.47
CA VAL A 332 -7.64 -12.85 12.25
C VAL A 332 -9.02 -12.76 12.88
N SER A 333 -9.35 -11.62 13.49
CA SER A 333 -10.70 -11.37 14.04
C SER A 333 -11.78 -11.44 12.95
N LEU A 334 -11.51 -10.91 11.76
CA LEU A 334 -12.44 -10.96 10.63
C LEU A 334 -12.60 -12.40 10.12
N TYR A 335 -11.52 -13.16 9.96
CA TYR A 335 -11.56 -14.55 9.50
C TYR A 335 -12.40 -15.43 10.40
N GLY A 336 -12.27 -15.26 11.73
CA GLY A 336 -13.11 -15.99 12.68
C GLY A 336 -14.60 -15.73 12.50
N ARG A 337 -14.98 -14.48 12.21
CA ARG A 337 -16.38 -14.10 11.96
C ARG A 337 -16.91 -14.66 10.63
N VAL A 338 -16.12 -14.53 9.58
CA VAL A 338 -16.50 -14.98 8.22
C VAL A 338 -16.50 -16.51 8.14
N GLY A 339 -15.53 -17.16 8.79
CA GLY A 339 -15.39 -18.62 8.81
C GLY A 339 -16.26 -19.35 9.83
N GLY A 340 -16.99 -18.64 10.70
CA GLY A 340 -17.77 -19.25 11.78
C GLY A 340 -16.93 -19.97 12.84
N VAL A 341 -15.62 -19.72 12.87
CA VAL A 341 -14.69 -20.34 13.84
C VAL A 341 -14.61 -19.46 15.08
N ARG A 342 -14.91 -20.02 16.27
CA ARG A 342 -14.63 -19.32 17.53
C ARG A 342 -13.13 -19.16 17.70
N ILE A 343 -12.66 -17.91 17.74
CA ILE A 343 -11.28 -17.59 18.09
C ILE A 343 -11.21 -17.59 19.62
N GLU A 344 -10.50 -18.54 20.21
CA GLU A 344 -10.06 -18.41 21.59
C GLU A 344 -9.02 -17.27 21.64
N THR A 345 -9.41 -16.13 22.17
CA THR A 345 -8.47 -15.08 22.53
C THR A 345 -7.59 -15.62 23.65
N ALA A 346 -6.31 -15.87 23.38
CA ALA A 346 -5.35 -16.12 24.44
C ALA A 346 -5.35 -14.89 25.37
N ALA A 347 -5.62 -15.14 26.64
CA ALA A 347 -5.65 -14.15 27.72
C ALA A 347 -4.23 -13.65 28.05
#